data_cb3b2f6808baeb36145ad14605c2ad7d
#
_entry.id   cb3b2f6808baeb36145ad14605c2ad7d
#
_cell.length_a   1.000
_cell.length_b   1.000
_cell.length_c   1.000
_cell.angle_alpha   90.00
_cell.angle_beta   90.00
_cell.angle_gamma   90.00
#
_symmetry.space_group_name_H-M   'P 1'
#
loop_
_entity.id
_entity.type
_entity.pdbx_description
1 polymer ?
#
loop_
_entity_poly.entity_id
_entity_poly.type
_entity_poly.pdbx_seq_one_letter_code
_entity_poly.pdbx_strand_id
1 'polypeptide(L)'
;MIRISVIEQIGYREWTETIGTDREWKIQETQAKIYQETQRIATKFGGFVLPLRYDYMIIVSSNLTEDNEKDILEVVSSLSPVAVRLSSDLGNTPLESENNAWSHIAYVEPGKLGHFGSGKEYVIVSHIDLNGLTPITQKVGTFRTYSKIIQILEKINYIAQENGGLAQYLGGDNILVLLPNKDYEDLVLKMISVDDLKAGIAIASKARDAMKLAAEALHEIRSTRNSKIIMKSIL
;
A
#
# COMPACT_ATOMS: atom_id res chain seq x y z
N MET A 1 -16.19 2.90 5.57
CA MET A 1 -15.66 2.80 4.19
C MET A 1 -14.18 3.17 4.19
N ILE A 2 -13.43 2.78 3.19
CA ILE A 2 -12.05 3.21 2.98
C ILE A 2 -11.98 4.09 1.73
N ARG A 3 -11.07 5.07 1.70
CA ARG A 3 -10.76 5.87 0.50
C ARG A 3 -9.39 5.46 -0.04
N ILE A 4 -9.34 5.23 -1.35
CA ILE A 4 -8.10 5.00 -2.09
C ILE A 4 -8.04 5.97 -3.25
N SER A 5 -6.87 6.57 -3.45
CA SER A 5 -6.57 7.40 -4.61
C SER A 5 -5.62 6.65 -5.53
N VAL A 6 -5.93 6.62 -6.82
CA VAL A 6 -5.07 6.08 -7.87
C VAL A 6 -4.33 7.23 -8.55
N ILE A 7 -3.03 7.12 -8.67
CA ILE A 7 -2.16 8.02 -9.44
C ILE A 7 -1.75 7.30 -10.72
N GLU A 8 -1.92 7.98 -11.85
CA GLU A 8 -1.45 7.52 -13.15
C GLU A 8 -0.44 8.51 -13.75
N GLN A 9 0.67 8.00 -14.23
CA GLN A 9 1.64 8.71 -15.07
C GLN A 9 1.35 8.41 -16.54
N ILE A 10 0.72 9.36 -17.23
CA ILE A 10 0.18 9.19 -18.58
C ILE A 10 1.32 9.18 -19.60
N GLY A 11 1.40 8.14 -20.45
CA GLY A 11 2.46 8.03 -21.46
C GLY A 11 3.83 7.64 -20.87
N TYR A 12 3.84 7.04 -19.67
CA TYR A 12 5.08 6.60 -19.02
C TYR A 12 5.89 5.62 -19.87
N ARG A 13 5.23 4.68 -20.54
CA ARG A 13 5.88 3.73 -21.44
C ARG A 13 6.60 4.45 -22.58
N GLU A 14 5.93 5.36 -23.25
CA GLU A 14 6.47 6.15 -24.36
C GLU A 14 7.69 6.96 -23.89
N TRP A 15 7.62 7.57 -22.73
CA TRP A 15 8.75 8.24 -22.12
C TRP A 15 9.95 7.29 -21.92
N THR A 16 9.74 6.08 -21.39
CA THR A 16 10.84 5.14 -21.19
C THR A 16 11.53 4.75 -22.50
N GLU A 17 10.82 4.77 -23.62
CA GLU A 17 11.38 4.51 -24.96
C GLU A 17 12.24 5.66 -25.48
N THR A 18 11.98 6.91 -25.05
CA THR A 18 12.75 8.11 -25.46
C THR A 18 14.10 8.24 -24.77
N ILE A 19 14.32 7.59 -23.62
CA ILE A 19 15.56 7.73 -22.83
C ILE A 19 16.73 6.95 -23.46
N GLY A 20 16.46 6.11 -24.47
CA GLY A 20 17.46 5.29 -25.15
C GLY A 20 17.60 3.88 -24.53
N THR A 21 18.65 3.18 -24.90
CA THR A 21 18.83 1.76 -24.52
C THR A 21 19.48 1.56 -23.15
N ASP A 22 20.27 2.51 -22.66
CA ASP A 22 20.88 2.51 -21.31
C ASP A 22 19.96 3.24 -20.31
N ARG A 23 18.76 2.72 -20.12
CA ARG A 23 17.66 3.43 -19.43
C ARG A 23 17.24 2.84 -18.10
N GLU A 24 17.49 1.56 -17.85
CA GLU A 24 16.90 0.86 -16.71
C GLU A 24 17.27 1.50 -15.36
N TRP A 25 18.51 1.90 -15.17
CA TRP A 25 18.92 2.58 -13.94
C TRP A 25 18.29 3.98 -13.79
N LYS A 26 18.10 4.73 -14.89
CA LYS A 26 17.43 6.04 -14.88
C LYS A 26 15.95 5.92 -14.53
N ILE A 27 15.28 4.86 -15.05
CA ILE A 27 13.90 4.54 -14.73
C ILE A 27 13.79 4.25 -13.23
N GLN A 28 14.67 3.40 -12.67
CA GLN A 28 14.67 3.06 -11.25
C GLN A 28 14.93 4.28 -10.36
N GLU A 29 15.89 5.14 -10.75
CA GLU A 29 16.16 6.39 -10.02
C GLU A 29 14.95 7.33 -10.02
N THR A 30 14.32 7.53 -11.18
CA THR A 30 13.12 8.36 -11.32
C THR A 30 11.96 7.82 -10.49
N GLN A 31 11.70 6.53 -10.57
CA GLN A 31 10.66 5.84 -9.78
C GLN A 31 10.90 5.98 -8.28
N ALA A 32 12.13 5.74 -7.82
CA ALA A 32 12.48 5.88 -6.41
C ALA A 32 12.26 7.30 -5.89
N LYS A 33 12.66 8.32 -6.66
CA LYS A 33 12.49 9.73 -6.31
C LYS A 33 11.01 10.13 -6.24
N ILE A 34 10.22 9.76 -7.24
CA ILE A 34 8.77 10.05 -7.26
C ILE A 34 8.10 9.36 -6.06
N TYR A 35 8.36 8.08 -5.84
CA TYR A 35 7.79 7.35 -4.70
C TYR A 35 8.18 7.97 -3.36
N GLN A 36 9.46 8.30 -3.16
CA GLN A 36 9.95 8.92 -1.93
C GLN A 36 9.19 10.20 -1.60
N GLU A 37 9.06 11.11 -2.55
CA GLU A 37 8.43 12.41 -2.31
C GLU A 37 6.91 12.28 -2.20
N THR A 38 6.29 11.38 -2.97
CA THR A 38 4.86 11.08 -2.84
C THR A 38 4.56 10.51 -1.44
N GLN A 39 5.37 9.58 -0.96
CA GLN A 39 5.23 9.03 0.39
C GLN A 39 5.42 10.10 1.47
N ARG A 40 6.41 10.98 1.30
CA ARG A 40 6.69 12.06 2.24
C ARG A 40 5.50 13.02 2.37
N ILE A 41 4.92 13.47 1.26
CA ILE A 41 3.78 14.40 1.27
C ILE A 41 2.49 13.70 1.74
N ALA A 42 2.21 12.49 1.28
CA ALA A 42 1.03 11.74 1.69
C ALA A 42 1.02 11.47 3.20
N THR A 43 2.16 11.05 3.78
CA THR A 43 2.27 10.79 5.22
C THR A 43 2.21 12.05 6.07
N LYS A 44 2.58 13.22 5.54
CA LYS A 44 2.37 14.52 6.21
C LYS A 44 0.88 14.75 6.51
N PHE A 45 0.00 14.34 5.60
CA PHE A 45 -1.46 14.47 5.75
C PHE A 45 -2.12 13.25 6.45
N GLY A 46 -1.36 12.17 6.65
CA GLY A 46 -1.86 10.95 7.28
C GLY A 46 -2.18 9.80 6.32
N GLY A 47 -1.90 9.96 5.03
CA GLY A 47 -1.99 8.90 4.01
C GLY A 47 -0.81 7.94 4.05
N PHE A 48 -0.86 6.93 3.18
CA PHE A 48 0.23 5.97 2.96
C PHE A 48 0.23 5.49 1.50
N VAL A 49 1.40 5.52 0.85
CA VAL A 49 1.54 5.21 -0.58
C VAL A 49 1.99 3.76 -0.79
N LEU A 50 1.36 3.08 -1.73
CA LEU A 50 1.79 1.78 -2.23
C LEU A 50 2.21 1.95 -3.70
N PRO A 51 3.48 1.66 -4.06
CA PRO A 51 4.02 2.02 -5.37
C PRO A 51 3.51 1.14 -6.52
N LEU A 52 2.92 -0.03 -6.25
CA LEU A 52 2.44 -1.01 -7.24
C LEU A 52 3.41 -1.20 -8.41
N ARG A 53 3.12 -0.56 -9.58
CA ARG A 53 3.93 -0.61 -10.80
C ARG A 53 4.80 0.64 -10.99
N TYR A 54 4.75 1.60 -10.08
CA TYR A 54 5.37 2.93 -10.15
C TYR A 54 4.78 3.90 -11.20
N ASP A 55 4.43 3.44 -12.41
CA ASP A 55 3.61 4.21 -13.36
C ASP A 55 2.16 4.37 -12.90
N TYR A 56 1.72 3.43 -12.07
CA TYR A 56 0.51 3.47 -11.27
C TYR A 56 0.85 3.26 -9.80
N MET A 57 0.46 4.20 -8.97
CA MET A 57 0.56 4.13 -7.52
C MET A 57 -0.81 4.29 -6.89
N ILE A 58 -1.00 3.74 -5.70
CA ILE A 58 -2.19 4.03 -4.89
C ILE A 58 -1.80 4.71 -3.58
N ILE A 59 -2.70 5.55 -3.09
CA ILE A 59 -2.62 6.16 -1.77
C ILE A 59 -3.81 5.67 -0.97
N VAL A 60 -3.55 5.14 0.21
CA VAL A 60 -4.61 4.98 1.22
C VAL A 60 -4.87 6.36 1.81
N SER A 61 -5.91 7.02 1.31
CA SER A 61 -6.17 8.44 1.50
C SER A 61 -7.37 8.75 2.40
N SER A 62 -7.85 7.76 3.17
CA SER A 62 -8.96 7.98 4.12
C SER A 62 -8.75 9.19 5.01
N ASN A 63 -9.77 10.06 5.04
CA ASN A 63 -9.78 11.34 5.75
C ASN A 63 -8.67 12.34 5.32
N LEU A 64 -8.16 12.21 4.11
CA LEU A 64 -7.47 13.30 3.43
C LEU A 64 -8.53 14.21 2.78
N THR A 65 -8.29 15.52 2.84
CA THR A 65 -9.14 16.47 2.13
C THR A 65 -8.79 16.53 0.65
N GLU A 66 -9.71 17.03 -0.16
CA GLU A 66 -9.44 17.27 -1.59
C GLU A 66 -8.21 18.17 -1.80
N ASP A 67 -7.98 19.17 -0.94
CA ASP A 67 -6.79 20.03 -1.01
C ASP A 67 -5.51 19.28 -0.66
N ASN A 68 -5.54 18.32 0.28
CA ASN A 68 -4.39 17.46 0.54
C ASN A 68 -4.03 16.61 -0.68
N GLU A 69 -5.03 16.09 -1.40
CA GLU A 69 -4.80 15.31 -2.62
C GLU A 69 -4.31 16.18 -3.79
N LYS A 70 -4.75 17.46 -3.87
CA LYS A 70 -4.18 18.43 -4.83
C LYS A 70 -2.71 18.71 -4.55
N ASP A 71 -2.33 18.93 -3.30
CA ASP A 71 -0.92 19.12 -2.91
C ASP A 71 -0.07 17.90 -3.28
N ILE A 72 -0.61 16.68 -3.10
CA ILE A 72 0.07 15.44 -3.51
C ILE A 72 0.24 15.41 -5.03
N LEU A 73 -0.82 15.70 -5.79
CA LEU A 73 -0.78 15.73 -7.24
C LEU A 73 0.24 16.74 -7.77
N GLU A 74 0.34 17.94 -7.16
CA GLU A 74 1.35 18.93 -7.51
C GLU A 74 2.78 18.42 -7.32
N VAL A 75 3.05 17.76 -6.17
CA VAL A 75 4.38 17.19 -5.88
C VAL A 75 4.72 16.12 -6.92
N VAL A 76 3.82 15.18 -7.18
CA VAL A 76 4.05 14.11 -8.16
C VAL A 76 4.25 14.69 -9.56
N SER A 77 3.41 15.65 -9.98
CA SER A 77 3.48 16.31 -11.29
C SER A 77 4.79 17.06 -11.49
N SER A 78 5.35 17.66 -10.43
CA SER A 78 6.64 18.38 -10.48
C SER A 78 7.86 17.48 -10.68
N LEU A 79 7.72 16.19 -10.37
CA LEU A 79 8.80 15.19 -10.41
C LEU A 79 8.65 14.20 -11.57
N SER A 80 7.42 14.00 -12.03
CA SER A 80 7.12 13.07 -13.11
C SER A 80 7.62 13.61 -14.45
N PRO A 81 8.24 12.75 -15.26
CA PRO A 81 8.66 13.15 -16.63
C PRO A 81 7.48 13.26 -17.61
N VAL A 82 6.29 12.85 -17.20
CA VAL A 82 5.06 12.83 -18.00
C VAL A 82 3.89 13.44 -17.24
N ALA A 83 2.80 13.70 -17.91
CA ALA A 83 1.59 14.20 -17.28
C ALA A 83 1.05 13.20 -16.26
N VAL A 84 0.50 13.71 -15.16
CA VAL A 84 -0.05 12.91 -14.06
C VAL A 84 -1.52 13.28 -13.88
N ARG A 85 -2.33 12.30 -13.50
CA ARG A 85 -3.69 12.52 -13.00
C ARG A 85 -3.93 11.68 -11.76
N LEU A 86 -4.87 12.11 -10.93
CA LEU A 86 -5.23 11.43 -9.70
C LEU A 86 -6.75 11.27 -9.63
N SER A 87 -7.20 10.07 -9.30
CA SER A 87 -8.61 9.78 -9.02
C SER A 87 -8.75 9.15 -7.64
N SER A 88 -9.69 9.65 -6.85
CA SER A 88 -9.93 9.24 -5.47
C SER A 88 -11.40 8.87 -5.27
N ASP A 89 -11.67 7.70 -4.71
CA ASP A 89 -13.04 7.27 -4.43
C ASP A 89 -13.12 6.37 -3.18
N LEU A 90 -14.34 6.13 -2.73
CA LEU A 90 -14.69 5.30 -1.60
C LEU A 90 -15.13 3.89 -2.03
N GLY A 91 -14.87 2.93 -1.15
CA GLY A 91 -15.40 1.58 -1.25
C GLY A 91 -15.72 1.00 0.14
N ASN A 92 -16.55 -0.04 0.17
CA ASN A 92 -16.78 -0.82 1.39
C ASN A 92 -15.60 -1.72 1.71
N THR A 93 -14.82 -2.08 0.68
CA THR A 93 -13.59 -2.83 0.79
C THR A 93 -12.44 -2.07 0.10
N PRO A 94 -11.17 -2.36 0.43
CA PRO A 94 -10.02 -1.77 -0.25
C PRO A 94 -10.02 -2.00 -1.77
N LEU A 95 -10.33 -3.22 -2.22
CA LEU A 95 -10.38 -3.55 -3.64
C LEU A 95 -11.52 -2.81 -4.37
N GLU A 96 -12.70 -2.68 -3.73
CA GLU A 96 -13.81 -1.88 -4.27
C GLU A 96 -13.43 -0.40 -4.41
N SER A 97 -12.80 0.18 -3.39
CA SER A 97 -12.35 1.57 -3.43
C SER A 97 -11.33 1.84 -4.54
N GLU A 98 -10.36 0.94 -4.69
CA GLU A 98 -9.36 1.02 -5.77
C GLU A 98 -10.03 0.90 -7.14
N ASN A 99 -10.91 -0.08 -7.34
CA ASN A 99 -11.64 -0.28 -8.60
C ASN A 99 -12.54 0.93 -8.93
N ASN A 100 -13.20 1.55 -7.96
CA ASN A 100 -14.00 2.76 -8.15
C ASN A 100 -13.11 3.92 -8.61
N ALA A 101 -12.01 4.19 -7.91
CA ALA A 101 -11.06 5.23 -8.28
C ALA A 101 -10.44 4.96 -9.67
N TRP A 102 -10.10 3.71 -9.97
CA TRP A 102 -9.61 3.28 -11.28
C TRP A 102 -10.63 3.50 -12.39
N SER A 103 -11.90 3.17 -12.15
CA SER A 103 -12.97 3.35 -13.16
C SER A 103 -13.18 4.80 -13.57
N HIS A 104 -12.93 5.74 -12.65
CA HIS A 104 -13.08 7.17 -12.88
C HIS A 104 -11.82 7.82 -13.49
N ILE A 105 -10.64 7.22 -13.36
CA ILE A 105 -9.39 7.88 -13.72
C ILE A 105 -9.33 8.26 -15.21
N ALA A 106 -9.93 7.47 -16.09
CA ALA A 106 -9.97 7.75 -17.53
C ALA A 106 -10.72 9.04 -17.90
N TYR A 107 -11.62 9.49 -17.01
CA TYR A 107 -12.41 10.72 -17.18
C TYR A 107 -11.77 11.95 -16.51
N VAL A 108 -10.66 11.76 -15.78
CA VAL A 108 -9.92 12.84 -15.17
C VAL A 108 -8.88 13.37 -16.19
N GLU A 109 -8.92 14.67 -16.47
CA GLU A 109 -7.97 15.30 -17.38
C GLU A 109 -6.53 15.24 -16.83
N PRO A 110 -5.51 15.23 -17.72
CA PRO A 110 -4.11 15.36 -17.30
C PRO A 110 -3.89 16.60 -16.42
N GLY A 111 -3.16 16.45 -15.32
CA GLY A 111 -2.90 17.51 -14.34
C GLY A 111 -4.07 17.80 -13.40
N LYS A 112 -5.13 16.98 -13.42
CA LYS A 112 -6.32 17.19 -12.59
C LYS A 112 -6.52 16.07 -11.57
N LEU A 113 -7.32 16.42 -10.54
CA LEU A 113 -7.83 15.53 -9.50
C LEU A 113 -9.31 15.28 -9.74
N GLY A 114 -9.73 14.01 -9.71
CA GLY A 114 -11.11 13.60 -9.51
C GLY A 114 -11.30 13.09 -8.07
N HIS A 115 -12.13 13.77 -7.28
CA HIS A 115 -12.44 13.37 -5.90
C HIS A 115 -13.92 13.02 -5.80
N PHE A 116 -14.21 11.72 -5.58
CA PHE A 116 -15.55 11.17 -5.65
C PHE A 116 -15.97 10.56 -4.32
N GLY A 117 -17.28 10.40 -4.15
CA GLY A 117 -17.87 9.76 -2.99
C GLY A 117 -17.75 10.58 -1.70
N SER A 118 -18.62 10.31 -0.74
CA SER A 118 -18.58 10.88 0.61
C SER A 118 -19.10 9.86 1.63
N GLY A 119 -18.53 9.85 2.84
CA GLY A 119 -18.95 8.91 3.87
C GLY A 119 -18.03 8.93 5.08
N LYS A 120 -18.33 8.11 6.08
CA LYS A 120 -17.46 7.92 7.23
C LYS A 120 -16.30 6.99 6.83
N GLU A 121 -15.09 7.49 6.93
CA GLU A 121 -13.88 6.81 6.50
C GLU A 121 -13.07 6.28 7.67
N TYR A 122 -12.46 5.12 7.48
CA TYR A 122 -11.47 4.50 8.37
C TYR A 122 -10.65 3.47 7.61
N VAL A 123 -9.54 3.07 8.18
CA VAL A 123 -8.59 2.12 7.58
C VAL A 123 -8.42 0.95 8.55
N ILE A 124 -8.50 -0.26 8.02
CA ILE A 124 -8.12 -1.49 8.73
C ILE A 124 -6.91 -2.07 8.02
N VAL A 125 -5.83 -2.26 8.76
CA VAL A 125 -4.59 -2.84 8.22
C VAL A 125 -4.14 -4.04 9.04
N SER A 126 -3.47 -4.96 8.38
CA SER A 126 -2.62 -5.94 9.02
C SER A 126 -1.18 -5.74 8.58
N HIS A 127 -0.28 -5.62 9.53
CA HIS A 127 1.15 -5.69 9.31
C HIS A 127 1.60 -7.12 9.64
N ILE A 128 1.91 -7.91 8.62
CA ILE A 128 2.35 -9.30 8.72
C ILE A 128 3.87 -9.35 8.67
N ASP A 129 4.46 -10.15 9.55
CA ASP A 129 5.90 -10.30 9.74
C ASP A 129 6.29 -11.78 9.67
N LEU A 130 7.34 -12.09 8.92
CA LEU A 130 7.87 -13.44 8.77
C LEU A 130 8.86 -13.75 9.91
N ASN A 131 8.57 -14.83 10.67
CA ASN A 131 9.44 -15.24 11.76
C ASN A 131 10.78 -15.80 11.24
N GLY A 132 11.87 -15.42 11.91
CA GLY A 132 13.17 -16.03 11.69
C GLY A 132 13.82 -15.76 10.33
N LEU A 133 13.46 -14.69 9.63
CA LEU A 133 13.99 -14.40 8.30
C LEU A 133 15.52 -14.21 8.29
N THR A 134 16.08 -13.54 9.30
CA THR A 134 17.53 -13.33 9.42
C THR A 134 18.33 -14.66 9.49
N PRO A 135 18.03 -15.61 10.41
CA PRO A 135 18.69 -16.91 10.40
C PRO A 135 18.47 -17.72 9.11
N ILE A 136 17.29 -17.61 8.49
CA ILE A 136 17.02 -18.25 7.19
C ILE A 136 17.96 -17.66 6.14
N THR A 137 18.08 -16.33 6.05
CA THR A 137 18.96 -15.64 5.10
C THR A 137 20.43 -16.04 5.29
N GLN A 138 20.89 -16.14 6.53
CA GLN A 138 22.26 -16.61 6.82
C GLN A 138 22.52 -18.04 6.36
N LYS A 139 21.49 -18.90 6.39
CA LYS A 139 21.60 -20.31 6.00
C LYS A 139 21.50 -20.54 4.50
N VAL A 140 20.57 -19.86 3.81
CA VAL A 140 20.23 -20.16 2.41
C VAL A 140 20.60 -19.05 1.42
N GLY A 141 21.01 -17.88 1.90
CA GLY A 141 21.38 -16.71 1.10
C GLY A 141 20.22 -15.79 0.75
N THR A 142 20.54 -14.58 0.30
CA THR A 142 19.60 -13.47 0.11
C THR A 142 18.54 -13.76 -0.96
N PHE A 143 18.94 -14.28 -2.13
CA PHE A 143 18.02 -14.50 -3.24
C PHE A 143 17.00 -15.63 -2.95
N ARG A 144 17.43 -16.72 -2.32
CA ARG A 144 16.52 -17.82 -1.93
C ARG A 144 15.52 -17.34 -0.86
N THR A 145 15.98 -16.51 0.07
CA THR A 145 15.08 -15.89 1.07
C THR A 145 14.06 -14.98 0.39
N TYR A 146 14.49 -14.12 -0.54
CA TYR A 146 13.59 -13.30 -1.32
C TYR A 146 12.55 -14.13 -2.10
N SER A 147 12.98 -15.22 -2.77
CA SER A 147 12.05 -16.11 -3.47
C SER A 147 11.00 -16.73 -2.53
N LYS A 148 11.38 -17.09 -1.29
CA LYS A 148 10.43 -17.55 -0.27
C LYS A 148 9.41 -16.46 0.08
N ILE A 149 9.85 -15.20 0.25
CA ILE A 149 8.96 -14.08 0.56
C ILE A 149 7.93 -13.88 -0.55
N ILE A 150 8.35 -13.93 -1.81
CA ILE A 150 7.43 -13.77 -2.96
C ILE A 150 6.38 -14.88 -3.01
N GLN A 151 6.76 -16.13 -2.72
CA GLN A 151 5.80 -17.25 -2.64
C GLN A 151 4.77 -17.08 -1.51
N ILE A 152 5.19 -16.53 -0.38
CA ILE A 152 4.29 -16.22 0.75
C ILE A 152 3.37 -15.06 0.36
N LEU A 153 3.94 -13.99 -0.24
CA LEU A 153 3.17 -12.83 -0.69
C LEU A 153 2.10 -13.24 -1.71
N GLU A 154 2.40 -14.11 -2.66
CA GLU A 154 1.44 -14.63 -3.64
C GLU A 154 0.22 -15.24 -2.94
N LYS A 155 0.44 -16.12 -1.95
CA LYS A 155 -0.64 -16.76 -1.20
C LYS A 155 -1.46 -15.75 -0.39
N ILE A 156 -0.80 -14.82 0.30
CA ILE A 156 -1.46 -13.77 1.08
C ILE A 156 -2.26 -12.87 0.16
N ASN A 157 -1.69 -12.46 -0.98
CA ASN A 157 -2.36 -11.60 -1.94
C ASN A 157 -3.61 -12.27 -2.54
N TYR A 158 -3.54 -13.55 -2.86
CA TYR A 158 -4.70 -14.32 -3.32
C TYR A 158 -5.82 -14.33 -2.27
N ILE A 159 -5.47 -14.66 -1.01
CA ILE A 159 -6.44 -14.66 0.11
C ILE A 159 -7.03 -13.26 0.32
N ALA A 160 -6.21 -12.20 0.23
CA ALA A 160 -6.66 -10.83 0.39
C ALA A 160 -7.67 -10.43 -0.71
N GLN A 161 -7.33 -10.65 -1.97
CA GLN A 161 -8.16 -10.25 -3.12
C GLN A 161 -9.52 -10.95 -3.13
N GLU A 162 -9.57 -12.27 -2.87
CA GLU A 162 -10.82 -13.03 -2.79
C GLU A 162 -11.78 -12.48 -1.70
N ASN A 163 -11.28 -11.70 -0.77
CA ASN A 163 -12.06 -11.10 0.33
C ASN A 163 -12.12 -9.57 0.25
N GLY A 164 -11.76 -8.98 -0.90
CA GLY A 164 -11.82 -7.52 -1.12
C GLY A 164 -10.68 -6.73 -0.48
N GLY A 165 -9.63 -7.39 0.01
CA GLY A 165 -8.42 -6.76 0.53
C GLY A 165 -7.36 -6.52 -0.53
N LEU A 166 -6.28 -5.80 -0.16
CA LEU A 166 -5.10 -5.56 -1.00
C LEU A 166 -3.85 -5.87 -0.19
N ALA A 167 -2.91 -6.63 -0.74
CA ALA A 167 -1.65 -6.96 -0.09
C ALA A 167 -0.46 -6.37 -0.85
N GLN A 168 0.54 -5.87 -0.11
CA GLN A 168 1.75 -5.27 -0.66
C GLN A 168 2.99 -5.67 0.15
N TYR A 169 4.07 -6.03 -0.53
CA TYR A 169 5.38 -6.21 0.08
C TYR A 169 5.99 -4.85 0.44
N LEU A 170 6.39 -4.67 1.71
CA LEU A 170 7.01 -3.45 2.20
C LEU A 170 8.54 -3.52 2.28
N GLY A 171 9.11 -4.68 2.05
CA GLY A 171 10.54 -4.94 2.21
C GLY A 171 10.89 -5.73 3.48
N GLY A 172 12.08 -6.33 3.52
CA GLY A 172 12.51 -7.16 4.64
C GLY A 172 11.62 -8.37 4.84
N ASP A 173 11.04 -8.48 6.04
CA ASP A 173 10.10 -9.51 6.47
C ASP A 173 8.63 -9.02 6.50
N ASN A 174 8.34 -7.85 5.94
CA ASN A 174 7.10 -7.14 6.18
C ASN A 174 6.15 -7.17 4.96
N ILE A 175 4.91 -7.58 5.20
CA ILE A 175 3.80 -7.52 4.25
C ILE A 175 2.69 -6.69 4.88
N LEU A 176 2.19 -5.70 4.14
CA LEU A 176 1.00 -4.93 4.49
C LEU A 176 -0.21 -5.55 3.83
N VAL A 177 -1.31 -5.65 4.57
CA VAL A 177 -2.62 -5.98 4.01
C VAL A 177 -3.63 -4.92 4.42
N LEU A 178 -4.28 -4.30 3.45
CA LEU A 178 -5.48 -3.50 3.67
C LEU A 178 -6.65 -4.47 3.75
N LEU A 179 -7.41 -4.40 4.82
CA LEU A 179 -8.44 -5.38 5.16
C LEU A 179 -9.85 -4.84 4.91
N PRO A 180 -10.80 -5.70 4.52
CA PRO A 180 -12.22 -5.35 4.50
C PRO A 180 -12.73 -5.07 5.92
N ASN A 181 -13.93 -4.49 6.03
CA ASN A 181 -14.54 -4.12 7.31
C ASN A 181 -15.26 -5.28 8.04
N LYS A 182 -15.29 -6.46 7.44
CA LYS A 182 -15.91 -7.66 8.01
C LYS A 182 -14.94 -8.82 8.02
N ASP A 183 -15.05 -9.67 9.02
CA ASP A 183 -14.35 -10.95 9.15
C ASP A 183 -12.81 -10.83 9.02
N TYR A 184 -12.26 -9.63 9.28
CA TYR A 184 -10.84 -9.34 9.05
C TYR A 184 -9.92 -10.13 10.01
N GLU A 185 -10.36 -10.47 11.22
CA GLU A 185 -9.57 -11.29 12.15
C GLU A 185 -9.40 -12.72 11.63
N ASP A 186 -10.49 -13.35 11.19
CA ASP A 186 -10.47 -14.71 10.60
C ASP A 186 -9.66 -14.69 9.29
N LEU A 187 -9.78 -13.63 8.52
CA LEU A 187 -9.00 -13.44 7.30
C LEU A 187 -7.50 -13.39 7.60
N VAL A 188 -7.08 -12.64 8.62
CA VAL A 188 -5.67 -12.57 9.03
C VAL A 188 -5.20 -13.90 9.60
N LEU A 189 -6.03 -14.62 10.39
CA LEU A 189 -5.70 -15.97 10.86
C LEU A 189 -5.41 -16.92 9.69
N LYS A 190 -6.24 -16.89 8.64
CA LYS A 190 -6.02 -17.65 7.41
C LYS A 190 -4.72 -17.26 6.71
N MET A 191 -4.41 -15.97 6.61
CA MET A 191 -3.18 -15.47 5.98
C MET A 191 -1.93 -15.93 6.74
N ILE A 192 -1.90 -15.80 8.06
CA ILE A 192 -0.72 -16.17 8.84
C ILE A 192 -0.52 -17.70 8.97
N SER A 193 -1.52 -18.49 8.57
CA SER A 193 -1.40 -19.95 8.53
C SER A 193 -0.63 -20.49 7.32
N VAL A 194 -0.32 -19.61 6.33
CA VAL A 194 0.39 -20.05 5.11
C VAL A 194 1.87 -20.34 5.32
N ASP A 195 2.46 -19.81 6.40
CA ASP A 195 3.84 -20.06 6.86
C ASP A 195 3.96 -19.69 8.35
N ASP A 196 5.18 -19.65 8.91
CA ASP A 196 5.40 -19.17 10.28
C ASP A 196 5.41 -17.63 10.33
N LEU A 197 4.22 -17.07 10.47
CA LEU A 197 3.94 -15.65 10.44
C LEU A 197 3.29 -15.17 11.74
N LYS A 198 3.36 -13.86 11.96
CA LYS A 198 2.63 -13.12 12.98
C LYS A 198 2.09 -11.82 12.41
N ALA A 199 1.05 -11.27 13.02
CA ALA A 199 0.37 -10.09 12.50
C ALA A 199 -0.06 -9.12 13.59
N GLY A 200 0.25 -7.83 13.39
CA GLY A 200 -0.39 -6.73 14.11
C GLY A 200 -1.55 -6.21 13.27
N ILE A 201 -2.77 -6.21 13.83
CA ILE A 201 -3.95 -5.60 13.20
C ILE A 201 -4.20 -4.24 13.82
N ALA A 202 -4.58 -3.27 13.01
CA ALA A 202 -4.96 -1.95 13.53
C ALA A 202 -6.11 -1.32 12.77
N ILE A 203 -6.91 -0.54 13.51
CA ILE A 203 -8.01 0.28 12.99
C ILE A 203 -7.77 1.72 13.39
N ALA A 204 -7.78 2.64 12.42
CA ALA A 204 -7.68 4.07 12.67
C ALA A 204 -8.41 4.87 11.59
N SER A 205 -8.62 6.16 11.85
CA SER A 205 -9.22 7.07 10.87
C SER A 205 -8.29 7.32 9.67
N LYS A 206 -6.97 7.36 9.89
CA LYS A 206 -5.96 7.62 8.85
C LYS A 206 -4.99 6.46 8.69
N ALA A 207 -4.49 6.28 7.48
CA ALA A 207 -3.59 5.17 7.13
C ALA A 207 -2.29 5.16 7.94
N ARG A 208 -1.63 6.32 8.08
CA ARG A 208 -0.40 6.45 8.88
C ARG A 208 -0.58 6.01 10.32
N ASP A 209 -1.71 6.37 10.94
CA ASP A 209 -2.00 6.01 12.33
C ASP A 209 -2.29 4.52 12.46
N ALA A 210 -3.04 3.94 11.50
CA ALA A 210 -3.27 2.50 11.44
C ALA A 210 -1.94 1.73 11.30
N MET A 211 -1.04 2.17 10.41
CA MET A 211 0.28 1.55 10.24
C MET A 211 1.13 1.62 11.51
N LYS A 212 1.12 2.76 12.21
CA LYS A 212 1.82 2.92 13.49
C LYS A 212 1.29 1.94 14.55
N LEU A 213 -0.02 1.87 14.71
CA LEU A 213 -0.65 0.97 15.68
C LEU A 213 -0.41 -0.51 15.36
N ALA A 214 -0.42 -0.89 14.08
CA ALA A 214 -0.12 -2.25 13.65
C ALA A 214 1.34 -2.63 13.95
N ALA A 215 2.29 -1.70 13.78
CA ALA A 215 3.69 -1.89 14.17
C ALA A 215 3.86 -2.01 15.70
N GLU A 216 3.13 -1.22 16.48
CA GLU A 216 3.09 -1.34 17.95
C GLU A 216 2.54 -2.70 18.39
N ALA A 217 1.50 -3.20 17.73
CA ALA A 217 0.95 -4.54 17.99
C ALA A 217 1.97 -5.64 17.69
N LEU A 218 2.71 -5.56 16.58
CA LEU A 218 3.82 -6.48 16.29
C LEU A 218 4.95 -6.42 17.32
N HIS A 219 5.29 -5.22 17.78
CA HIS A 219 6.30 -5.06 18.84
C HIS A 219 5.88 -5.77 20.13
N GLU A 220 4.61 -5.66 20.51
CA GLU A 220 4.04 -6.35 21.66
C GLU A 220 4.07 -7.88 21.51
N ILE A 221 3.74 -8.40 20.33
CA ILE A 221 3.86 -9.85 20.03
C ILE A 221 5.31 -10.32 20.21
N ARG A 222 6.28 -9.56 19.70
CA ARG A 222 7.71 -9.89 19.82
C ARG A 222 8.22 -9.91 21.25
N SER A 223 7.71 -9.01 22.10
CA SER A 223 8.12 -8.90 23.51
C SER A 223 7.46 -9.92 24.41
N THR A 224 6.17 -10.21 24.22
CA THR A 224 5.41 -11.11 25.09
C THR A 224 5.47 -12.57 24.65
N ARG A 225 5.56 -12.82 23.33
CA ARG A 225 5.52 -14.16 22.68
C ARG A 225 4.27 -15.00 23.03
N ASN A 226 3.21 -14.35 23.51
CA ASN A 226 2.00 -15.04 23.98
C ASN A 226 0.93 -15.20 22.90
N SER A 227 1.07 -14.52 21.76
CA SER A 227 0.10 -14.54 20.67
C SER A 227 0.78 -14.38 19.33
N LYS A 228 0.14 -14.87 18.27
CA LYS A 228 0.52 -14.59 16.87
C LYS A 228 -0.21 -13.38 16.27
N ILE A 229 -1.28 -12.91 16.92
CA ILE A 229 -2.07 -11.75 16.51
C ILE A 229 -2.34 -10.86 17.71
N ILE A 230 -2.15 -9.57 17.54
CA ILE A 230 -2.63 -8.52 18.47
C ILE A 230 -3.33 -7.45 17.64
N MET A 231 -4.46 -6.95 18.16
CA MET A 231 -5.21 -5.87 17.52
C MET A 231 -5.19 -4.60 18.40
N LYS A 232 -5.06 -3.45 17.74
CA LYS A 232 -5.16 -2.11 18.34
C LYS A 232 -6.13 -1.23 17.55
N SER A 233 -6.85 -0.34 18.21
CA SER A 233 -7.82 0.55 17.56
C SER A 233 -7.79 1.93 18.19
N ILE A 234 -7.93 2.96 17.33
CA ILE A 234 -8.17 4.35 17.67
C ILE A 234 -9.13 4.94 16.62
N LEU A 235 -10.42 5.06 17.00
CA LEU A 235 -11.49 5.64 16.16
C LEU A 235 -12.19 6.76 16.91
#